data_0955f74946a7ddda48035df657ac8c43
#
_entry.id   0955f74946a7ddda48035df657ac8c43
#
_cell.length_a   1.000
_cell.length_b   1.000
_cell.length_c   1.000
_cell.angle_alpha   90.00
_cell.angle_beta   90.00
_cell.angle_gamma   90.00
#
_symmetry.space_group_name_H-M   'P 1'
#
loop_
_entity.id
_entity.type
_entity.pdbx_description
1 polymer ?
#
loop_
_entity_poly.entity_id
_entity_poly.type
_entity_poly.pdbx_seq_one_letter_code
_entity_poly.pdbx_strand_id
1 'polypeptide(L)'
;MRRGKGSGGQMGVAALALMAGLFSLGLLQSSVAGSNDLTIAAASDLNFAFKELVAEFEKRTGNHIKLSLGSSGNFFSQIQNGAPYDLYFSADIGYPKKLEEAGLALRDSLYKYAVGRIVLWTSAGSPLGLEKLKMDVLLDPSIKRIAIANPKHAPYGRAAVAAMQHFKVYERVKDKLVLGENVSQAAQFVESGASDVGIVALSLALAPTMKASGKYWEIPSEAHSPLEQGAVILKNAKNKEAAKQFLEFVKGSEGQEIMRRYGFTLPG
;
A
#
# COMPACT_ATOMS: atom_id res chain seq x y z
N MET A 1 -37.82 82.90 49.43
CA MET A 1 -37.07 84.18 49.29
C MET A 1 -36.23 84.09 47.98
N ARG A 2 -36.54 85.01 47.08
CA ARG A 2 -35.75 85.58 45.98
C ARG A 2 -35.00 84.63 44.99
N ARG A 3 -35.51 84.51 43.73
CA ARG A 3 -35.11 85.37 42.54
C ARG A 3 -33.67 85.13 42.11
N GLY A 4 -33.35 84.83 40.87
CA GLY A 4 -33.79 85.41 39.61
C GLY A 4 -33.03 84.71 38.51
N LYS A 5 -33.63 84.64 37.33
CA LYS A 5 -33.37 85.37 36.06
C LYS A 5 -31.89 85.28 35.61
N GLY A 6 -31.63 84.88 34.45
CA GLY A 6 -32.12 85.13 33.09
C GLY A 6 -31.16 84.53 32.10
N SER A 7 -31.71 84.20 31.03
CA SER A 7 -31.67 84.80 29.70
C SER A 7 -30.46 84.47 28.85
N GLY A 8 -30.81 83.97 27.70
CA GLY A 8 -30.32 84.29 26.35
C GLY A 8 -29.28 83.33 25.85
N GLY A 9 -29.41 82.74 24.83
CA GLY A 9 -29.92 83.03 23.53
C GLY A 9 -29.06 82.32 22.47
N GLN A 10 -29.70 82.01 21.44
CA GLN A 10 -29.17 81.77 20.06
C GLN A 10 -28.61 80.42 19.69
N MET A 11 -29.38 79.69 19.00
CA MET A 11 -29.31 79.23 17.59
C MET A 11 -27.88 79.00 17.04
N GLY A 12 -27.65 77.73 16.74
CA GLY A 12 -26.55 77.27 15.87
C GLY A 12 -26.98 75.95 15.21
N VAL A 13 -27.51 76.09 14.03
CA VAL A 13 -27.80 75.00 13.09
C VAL A 13 -26.47 74.47 12.60
N ALA A 14 -26.19 73.18 12.68
CA ALA A 14 -25.30 72.51 11.75
C ALA A 14 -25.36 71.00 11.84
N ALA A 15 -25.76 70.44 10.76
CA ALA A 15 -25.30 69.25 10.08
C ALA A 15 -25.33 67.88 10.78
N LEU A 16 -26.38 67.16 10.46
CA LEU A 16 -26.50 65.73 10.51
C LEU A 16 -25.51 65.10 9.52
N ALA A 17 -24.42 64.50 10.00
CA ALA A 17 -23.58 63.63 9.21
C ALA A 17 -23.93 62.16 9.55
N LEU A 18 -24.71 61.56 8.68
CA LEU A 18 -24.98 60.10 8.67
C LEU A 18 -23.64 59.39 8.24
N MET A 19 -22.91 58.85 9.18
CA MET A 19 -21.90 57.87 8.89
C MET A 19 -22.56 56.50 8.83
N ALA A 20 -22.89 56.04 7.62
CA ALA A 20 -23.25 54.66 7.35
C ALA A 20 -22.00 53.82 7.42
N GLY A 21 -21.74 53.24 8.59
CA GLY A 21 -20.71 52.20 8.76
C GLY A 21 -21.16 50.94 8.03
N LEU A 22 -20.53 50.68 6.87
CA LEU A 22 -20.61 49.40 6.18
C LEU A 22 -19.86 48.37 7.03
N PHE A 23 -20.60 47.67 7.85
CA PHE A 23 -20.17 46.43 8.47
C PHE A 23 -20.11 45.37 7.35
N SER A 24 -18.98 45.28 6.66
CA SER A 24 -18.68 44.17 5.78
C SER A 24 -18.49 42.93 6.69
N LEU A 25 -19.58 42.17 6.82
CA LEU A 25 -19.57 40.84 7.39
C LEU A 25 -18.76 39.96 6.45
N GLY A 26 -17.45 39.90 6.67
CA GLY A 26 -16.58 38.91 6.04
C GLY A 26 -17.05 37.53 6.49
N LEU A 27 -17.81 36.87 5.62
CA LEU A 27 -18.06 35.45 5.72
C LEU A 27 -16.69 34.75 5.68
N LEU A 28 -16.13 34.49 6.85
CA LEU A 28 -15.11 33.47 7.02
C LEU A 28 -15.77 32.15 6.58
N GLN A 29 -15.64 31.83 5.30
CA GLN A 29 -15.83 30.47 4.84
C GLN A 29 -14.76 29.64 5.56
N SER A 30 -15.11 29.07 6.70
CA SER A 30 -14.39 27.95 7.28
C SER A 30 -14.46 26.84 6.23
N SER A 31 -13.41 26.78 5.39
CA SER A 31 -13.13 25.57 4.64
C SER A 31 -13.08 24.47 5.70
N VAL A 32 -14.09 23.63 5.76
CA VAL A 32 -13.95 22.33 6.41
C VAL A 32 -12.85 21.66 5.63
N ALA A 33 -11.62 21.78 6.12
CA ALA A 33 -10.52 20.99 5.65
C ALA A 33 -10.93 19.54 5.91
N GLY A 34 -11.44 18.88 4.88
CA GLY A 34 -11.68 17.46 4.90
C GLY A 34 -10.35 16.84 5.37
N SER A 35 -10.41 15.86 6.27
CA SER A 35 -9.24 15.13 6.69
C SER A 35 -8.42 14.76 5.46
N ASN A 36 -7.20 15.28 5.35
CA ASN A 36 -6.26 14.94 4.28
C ASN A 36 -5.73 13.51 4.42
N ASP A 37 -6.30 12.75 5.36
CA ASP A 37 -5.91 11.37 5.65
C ASP A 37 -6.46 10.42 4.59
N LEU A 38 -5.60 9.56 4.09
CA LEU A 38 -5.91 8.46 3.18
C LEU A 38 -5.49 7.13 3.81
N THR A 39 -6.42 6.19 3.92
CA THR A 39 -6.13 4.86 4.50
C THR A 39 -6.01 3.82 3.39
N ILE A 40 -4.83 3.22 3.25
CA ILE A 40 -4.53 2.26 2.20
C ILE A 40 -4.29 0.87 2.80
N ALA A 41 -5.01 -0.14 2.30
CA ALA A 41 -4.69 -1.55 2.48
C ALA A 41 -3.84 -2.00 1.29
N ALA A 42 -2.64 -2.50 1.53
CA ALA A 42 -1.73 -2.93 0.47
C ALA A 42 -1.08 -4.29 0.75
N ALA A 43 -0.94 -5.08 -0.29
CA ALA A 43 -0.23 -6.34 -0.23
C ALA A 43 1.22 -6.12 0.21
N SER A 44 1.73 -7.00 1.07
CA SER A 44 2.99 -6.76 1.77
C SER A 44 4.25 -6.86 0.89
N ASP A 45 4.15 -7.39 -0.32
CA ASP A 45 5.20 -7.31 -1.32
C ASP A 45 5.50 -5.87 -1.75
N LEU A 46 4.55 -4.94 -1.53
CA LEU A 46 4.70 -3.51 -1.76
C LEU A 46 5.44 -2.76 -0.63
N ASN A 47 5.84 -3.44 0.44
CA ASN A 47 6.34 -2.81 1.67
C ASN A 47 7.36 -1.68 1.41
N PHE A 48 8.40 -1.95 0.64
CA PHE A 48 9.46 -0.97 0.41
C PHE A 48 9.08 0.04 -0.69
N ALA A 49 8.52 -0.43 -1.80
CA ALA A 49 8.07 0.43 -2.88
C ALA A 49 7.01 1.43 -2.42
N PHE A 50 6.05 0.99 -1.61
CA PHE A 50 4.98 1.88 -1.12
C PHE A 50 5.43 2.84 -0.03
N LYS A 51 6.42 2.50 0.78
CA LYS A 51 7.02 3.48 1.69
C LYS A 51 7.63 4.67 0.93
N GLU A 52 8.28 4.40 -0.20
CA GLU A 52 8.83 5.45 -1.05
C GLU A 52 7.73 6.21 -1.79
N LEU A 53 6.77 5.52 -2.41
CA LEU A 53 5.61 6.13 -3.07
C LEU A 53 4.82 7.04 -2.13
N VAL A 54 4.56 6.58 -0.91
CA VAL A 54 3.85 7.34 0.11
C VAL A 54 4.63 8.60 0.49
N ALA A 55 5.93 8.48 0.77
CA ALA A 55 6.76 9.63 1.16
C ALA A 55 6.79 10.71 0.06
N GLU A 56 6.94 10.32 -1.22
CA GLU A 56 6.93 11.26 -2.32
C GLU A 56 5.55 11.89 -2.56
N PHE A 57 4.48 11.13 -2.43
CA PHE A 57 3.13 11.65 -2.55
C PHE A 57 2.77 12.64 -1.42
N GLU A 58 3.05 12.29 -0.17
CA GLU A 58 2.83 13.16 0.99
C GLU A 58 3.58 14.49 0.85
N LYS A 59 4.86 14.42 0.43
CA LYS A 59 5.70 15.61 0.20
C LYS A 59 5.11 16.57 -0.83
N ARG A 60 4.47 16.03 -1.87
CA ARG A 60 3.91 16.84 -2.96
C ARG A 60 2.54 17.42 -2.67
N THR A 61 1.73 16.69 -1.96
CA THR A 61 0.30 16.99 -1.84
C THR A 61 -0.09 17.51 -0.46
N GLY A 62 0.74 17.28 0.56
CA GLY A 62 0.38 17.54 1.96
C GLY A 62 -0.70 16.59 2.51
N ASN A 63 -1.11 15.57 1.73
CA ASN A 63 -1.97 14.50 2.24
C ASN A 63 -1.18 13.61 3.20
N HIS A 64 -1.88 12.97 4.12
CA HIS A 64 -1.27 12.01 5.04
C HIS A 64 -1.83 10.60 4.80
N ILE A 65 -0.93 9.61 4.65
CA ILE A 65 -1.31 8.24 4.30
C ILE A 65 -1.09 7.28 5.46
N LYS A 66 -2.16 6.61 5.88
CA LYS A 66 -2.11 5.46 6.78
C LYS A 66 -1.99 4.18 5.96
N LEU A 67 -0.77 3.69 5.81
CA LEU A 67 -0.48 2.47 5.06
C LEU A 67 -0.58 1.24 5.96
N SER A 68 -1.48 0.31 5.62
CA SER A 68 -1.58 -1.01 6.24
C SER A 68 -1.06 -2.06 5.26
N LEU A 69 -0.10 -2.88 5.72
CA LEU A 69 0.54 -3.91 4.92
C LEU A 69 0.16 -5.31 5.44
N GLY A 70 -0.26 -6.19 4.54
CA GLY A 70 -0.70 -7.53 4.94
C GLY A 70 -0.92 -8.46 3.75
N SER A 71 -1.64 -9.57 3.96
CA SER A 71 -2.00 -10.45 2.86
C SER A 71 -3.25 -9.95 2.13
N SER A 72 -3.26 -10.12 0.80
CA SER A 72 -4.37 -9.66 -0.04
C SER A 72 -5.70 -10.29 0.36
N GLY A 73 -5.73 -11.61 0.63
CA GLY A 73 -6.97 -12.28 1.00
C GLY A 73 -7.54 -11.82 2.34
N ASN A 74 -6.68 -11.49 3.32
CA ASN A 74 -7.14 -10.97 4.60
C ASN A 74 -7.72 -9.57 4.46
N PHE A 75 -7.09 -8.68 3.70
CA PHE A 75 -7.66 -7.37 3.41
C PHE A 75 -8.97 -7.46 2.63
N PHE A 76 -9.05 -8.36 1.64
CA PHE A 76 -10.30 -8.62 0.94
C PHE A 76 -11.43 -8.98 1.91
N SER A 77 -11.18 -9.92 2.83
CA SER A 77 -12.17 -10.31 3.84
C SER A 77 -12.53 -9.16 4.78
N GLN A 78 -11.54 -8.37 5.23
CA GLN A 78 -11.79 -7.20 6.07
C GLN A 78 -12.67 -6.16 5.36
N ILE A 79 -12.39 -5.89 4.07
CA ILE A 79 -13.16 -4.93 3.26
C ILE A 79 -14.60 -5.41 3.07
N GLN A 80 -14.81 -6.72 2.80
CA GLN A 80 -16.15 -7.30 2.73
C GLN A 80 -16.93 -7.15 4.06
N ASN A 81 -16.23 -7.13 5.18
CA ASN A 81 -16.79 -6.92 6.52
C ASN A 81 -16.79 -5.42 6.95
N GLY A 82 -16.61 -4.50 6.00
CA GLY A 82 -16.78 -3.07 6.24
C GLY A 82 -15.55 -2.35 6.82
N ALA A 83 -14.36 -2.91 6.74
CA ALA A 83 -13.15 -2.21 7.18
C ALA A 83 -12.96 -0.88 6.41
N PRO A 84 -12.64 0.22 7.12
CA PRO A 84 -12.70 1.58 6.58
C PRO A 84 -11.41 1.98 5.83
N TYR A 85 -11.10 1.27 4.76
CA TYR A 85 -10.03 1.64 3.83
C TYR A 85 -10.57 2.51 2.70
N ASP A 86 -9.74 3.37 2.14
CA ASP A 86 -10.04 4.20 0.97
C ASP A 86 -9.56 3.55 -0.33
N LEU A 87 -8.36 2.94 -0.29
CA LEU A 87 -7.75 2.23 -1.40
C LEU A 87 -7.34 0.82 -0.98
N TYR A 88 -7.44 -0.09 -1.93
CA TYR A 88 -6.94 -1.45 -1.79
C TYR A 88 -6.02 -1.84 -2.95
N PHE A 89 -4.78 -2.21 -2.62
CA PHE A 89 -3.77 -2.71 -3.54
C PHE A 89 -3.51 -4.19 -3.25
N SER A 90 -3.85 -5.03 -4.19
CA SER A 90 -3.82 -6.50 -4.05
C SER A 90 -2.77 -7.13 -4.95
N ALA A 91 -2.04 -8.11 -4.44
CA ALA A 91 -1.13 -8.96 -5.22
C ALA A 91 -1.87 -10.02 -6.08
N ASP A 92 -3.20 -9.98 -6.12
CA ASP A 92 -4.06 -10.80 -6.98
C ASP A 92 -5.23 -9.93 -7.43
N ILE A 93 -5.27 -9.61 -8.72
CA ILE A 93 -6.30 -8.76 -9.35
C ILE A 93 -7.71 -9.33 -9.21
N GLY A 94 -7.84 -10.63 -8.96
CA GLY A 94 -9.13 -11.29 -8.75
C GLY A 94 -9.87 -10.75 -7.51
N TYR A 95 -9.16 -10.32 -6.47
CA TYR A 95 -9.81 -9.73 -5.29
C TYR A 95 -10.42 -8.35 -5.58
N PRO A 96 -9.69 -7.38 -6.17
CA PRO A 96 -10.28 -6.11 -6.60
C PRO A 96 -11.47 -6.28 -7.55
N LYS A 97 -11.40 -7.20 -8.54
CA LYS A 97 -12.53 -7.50 -9.44
C LYS A 97 -13.76 -7.94 -8.66
N LYS A 98 -13.62 -8.87 -7.71
CA LYS A 98 -14.72 -9.32 -6.87
C LYS A 98 -15.32 -8.20 -6.01
N LEU A 99 -14.52 -7.25 -5.54
CA LEU A 99 -15.04 -6.07 -4.80
C LEU A 99 -15.84 -5.16 -5.73
N GLU A 100 -15.40 -4.96 -6.97
CA GLU A 100 -16.14 -4.17 -7.96
C GLU A 100 -17.48 -4.85 -8.32
N GLU A 101 -17.47 -6.14 -8.61
CA GLU A 101 -18.67 -6.97 -8.89
C GLU A 101 -19.66 -6.94 -7.71
N ALA A 102 -19.17 -6.97 -6.48
CA ALA A 102 -19.98 -6.87 -5.27
C ALA A 102 -20.46 -5.43 -4.96
N GLY A 103 -20.09 -4.44 -5.77
CA GLY A 103 -20.44 -3.03 -5.56
C GLY A 103 -19.75 -2.40 -4.34
N LEU A 104 -18.63 -2.96 -3.89
CA LEU A 104 -17.81 -2.46 -2.78
C LEU A 104 -16.65 -1.56 -3.24
N ALA A 105 -16.38 -1.50 -4.54
CA ALA A 105 -15.45 -0.57 -5.15
C ALA A 105 -16.16 0.43 -6.07
N LEU A 106 -15.52 1.54 -6.38
CA LEU A 106 -16.00 2.47 -7.39
C LEU A 106 -15.86 1.83 -8.77
N ARG A 107 -16.89 1.97 -9.60
CA ARG A 107 -16.82 1.58 -11.02
C ARG A 107 -15.66 2.26 -11.70
N ASP A 108 -15.02 1.55 -12.62
CA ASP A 108 -13.92 2.04 -13.45
C ASP A 108 -12.66 2.48 -12.65
N SER A 109 -12.59 2.13 -11.35
CA SER A 109 -11.40 2.37 -10.55
C SER A 109 -10.40 1.20 -10.57
N LEU A 110 -10.80 0.05 -11.12
CA LEU A 110 -9.91 -1.10 -11.22
C LEU A 110 -8.72 -0.80 -12.12
N TYR A 111 -7.54 -0.92 -11.54
CA TYR A 111 -6.28 -0.69 -12.25
C TYR A 111 -5.31 -1.84 -12.00
N LYS A 112 -4.87 -2.50 -13.08
CA LYS A 112 -3.75 -3.46 -13.03
C LYS A 112 -2.46 -2.67 -12.95
N TYR A 113 -1.83 -2.64 -11.77
CA TYR A 113 -0.67 -1.78 -11.55
C TYR A 113 0.68 -2.49 -11.75
N ALA A 114 0.73 -3.82 -11.64
CA ALA A 114 1.97 -4.58 -11.77
C ALA A 114 1.73 -6.06 -12.03
N VAL A 115 2.82 -6.75 -12.37
CA VAL A 115 2.97 -8.20 -12.26
C VAL A 115 4.14 -8.48 -11.32
N GLY A 116 3.89 -9.23 -10.25
CA GLY A 116 4.89 -9.62 -9.27
C GLY A 116 5.71 -10.83 -9.73
N ARG A 117 6.89 -11.00 -9.11
CA ARG A 117 7.80 -12.15 -9.32
C ARG A 117 8.21 -12.75 -7.99
N ILE A 118 8.54 -14.04 -7.98
CA ILE A 118 9.00 -14.75 -6.78
C ILE A 118 10.43 -15.20 -6.94
N VAL A 119 11.12 -15.29 -5.82
CA VAL A 119 12.52 -15.72 -5.74
C VAL A 119 12.75 -16.71 -4.60
N LEU A 120 13.67 -17.63 -4.75
CA LEU A 120 14.34 -18.24 -3.61
C LEU A 120 15.29 -17.23 -3.01
N TRP A 121 15.22 -17.02 -1.71
CA TRP A 121 16.07 -16.07 -0.98
C TRP A 121 16.63 -16.70 0.29
N THR A 122 17.90 -16.44 0.57
CA THR A 122 18.59 -16.86 1.78
C THR A 122 19.58 -15.79 2.24
N SER A 123 20.04 -15.86 3.49
CA SER A 123 21.05 -14.93 4.00
C SER A 123 22.35 -14.97 3.19
N ALA A 124 23.08 -13.87 3.12
CA ALA A 124 24.33 -13.76 2.37
C ALA A 124 25.40 -14.77 2.82
N GLY A 125 25.46 -15.04 4.13
CA GLY A 125 26.39 -16.01 4.73
C GLY A 125 26.00 -17.48 4.56
N SER A 126 24.83 -17.77 3.98
CA SER A 126 24.38 -19.15 3.76
C SER A 126 25.28 -19.89 2.78
N PRO A 127 25.69 -21.15 3.05
CA PRO A 127 26.49 -21.94 2.11
C PRO A 127 25.68 -22.47 0.92
N LEU A 128 24.36 -22.25 0.90
CA LEU A 128 23.47 -22.78 -0.14
C LEU A 128 23.78 -22.19 -1.51
N GLY A 129 23.99 -23.06 -2.50
CA GLY A 129 24.31 -22.73 -3.89
C GLY A 129 23.05 -22.49 -4.72
N LEU A 130 22.31 -21.38 -4.50
CA LEU A 130 21.02 -21.10 -5.17
C LEU A 130 21.12 -21.14 -6.69
N GLU A 131 22.14 -20.50 -7.28
CA GLU A 131 22.32 -20.45 -8.74
C GLU A 131 22.57 -21.84 -9.38
N LYS A 132 23.32 -22.69 -8.67
CA LYS A 132 23.66 -24.03 -9.15
C LYS A 132 22.52 -25.02 -8.99
N LEU A 133 21.89 -25.01 -7.81
CA LEU A 133 20.87 -26.01 -7.44
C LEU A 133 19.46 -25.54 -7.79
N LYS A 134 19.25 -24.23 -7.95
CA LYS A 134 17.92 -23.67 -8.23
C LYS A 134 16.90 -24.17 -7.24
N MET A 135 15.73 -24.64 -7.68
CA MET A 135 14.68 -25.15 -6.79
C MET A 135 15.10 -26.43 -6.03
N ASP A 136 16.02 -27.24 -6.59
CA ASP A 136 16.51 -28.45 -5.92
C ASP A 136 17.28 -28.16 -4.62
N VAL A 137 17.71 -26.93 -4.40
CA VAL A 137 18.30 -26.52 -3.13
C VAL A 137 17.40 -26.83 -1.94
N LEU A 138 16.07 -26.78 -2.11
CA LEU A 138 15.11 -27.10 -1.04
C LEU A 138 15.22 -28.56 -0.56
N LEU A 139 15.83 -29.44 -1.36
CA LEU A 139 16.05 -30.85 -1.03
C LEU A 139 17.33 -31.07 -0.22
N ASP A 140 18.16 -30.05 -0.06
CA ASP A 140 19.40 -30.13 0.71
C ASP A 140 19.08 -30.60 2.15
N PRO A 141 19.79 -31.63 2.67
CA PRO A 141 19.55 -32.15 4.02
C PRO A 141 19.80 -31.13 5.14
N SER A 142 20.59 -30.08 4.89
CA SER A 142 20.83 -29.00 5.85
C SER A 142 19.61 -28.11 6.05
N ILE A 143 18.73 -28.01 5.05
CA ILE A 143 17.50 -27.19 5.13
C ILE A 143 16.46 -27.91 5.99
N LYS A 144 16.09 -27.27 7.10
CA LYS A 144 15.06 -27.73 8.04
C LYS A 144 13.78 -26.93 7.94
N ARG A 145 13.87 -25.64 7.60
CA ARG A 145 12.73 -24.71 7.57
C ARG A 145 12.76 -23.87 6.31
N ILE A 146 11.64 -23.87 5.59
CA ILE A 146 11.43 -23.16 4.34
C ILE A 146 10.28 -22.17 4.56
N ALA A 147 10.55 -20.87 4.52
CA ALA A 147 9.54 -19.84 4.71
C ALA A 147 8.77 -19.56 3.42
N ILE A 148 7.45 -19.57 3.50
CA ILE A 148 6.54 -19.07 2.46
C ILE A 148 5.39 -18.30 3.10
N ALA A 149 4.75 -17.41 2.36
CA ALA A 149 3.48 -16.84 2.80
C ALA A 149 2.39 -17.91 2.86
N ASN A 150 1.43 -17.78 3.78
CA ASN A 150 0.35 -18.76 3.91
C ASN A 150 -0.53 -18.79 2.63
N PRO A 151 -0.54 -19.93 1.89
CA PRO A 151 -1.25 -20.00 0.60
C PRO A 151 -2.78 -19.88 0.71
N LYS A 152 -3.34 -20.05 1.91
CA LYS A 152 -4.79 -19.92 2.14
C LYS A 152 -5.30 -18.51 1.79
N HIS A 153 -4.50 -17.47 2.02
CA HIS A 153 -4.91 -16.08 1.85
C HIS A 153 -3.85 -15.17 1.18
N ALA A 154 -2.62 -15.67 0.96
CA ALA A 154 -1.55 -14.90 0.34
C ALA A 154 -1.26 -15.37 -1.10
N PRO A 155 -1.38 -14.50 -2.12
CA PRO A 155 -1.08 -14.84 -3.51
C PRO A 155 0.34 -15.36 -3.71
N TYR A 156 1.31 -14.75 -3.05
CA TYR A 156 2.72 -15.19 -3.09
C TYR A 156 2.93 -16.58 -2.49
N GLY A 157 2.12 -16.96 -1.50
CA GLY A 157 2.13 -18.32 -0.95
C GLY A 157 1.60 -19.35 -1.94
N ARG A 158 0.51 -19.02 -2.66
CA ARG A 158 0.00 -19.88 -3.73
C ARG A 158 1.01 -20.05 -4.86
N ALA A 159 1.68 -18.97 -5.27
CA ALA A 159 2.72 -19.00 -6.27
C ALA A 159 3.93 -19.87 -5.82
N ALA A 160 4.34 -19.76 -4.55
CA ALA A 160 5.40 -20.57 -3.99
C ALA A 160 5.07 -22.07 -4.01
N VAL A 161 3.85 -22.45 -3.61
CA VAL A 161 3.39 -23.85 -3.69
C VAL A 161 3.36 -24.33 -5.14
N ALA A 162 2.79 -23.54 -6.06
CA ALA A 162 2.73 -23.88 -7.48
C ALA A 162 4.14 -24.09 -8.07
N ALA A 163 5.09 -23.21 -7.76
CA ALA A 163 6.47 -23.35 -8.21
C ALA A 163 7.13 -24.62 -7.66
N MET A 164 6.98 -24.93 -6.36
CA MET A 164 7.48 -26.17 -5.78
C MET A 164 6.86 -27.43 -6.42
N GLN A 165 5.58 -27.38 -6.79
CA GLN A 165 4.89 -28.45 -7.51
C GLN A 165 5.40 -28.59 -8.95
N HIS A 166 5.61 -27.49 -9.65
CA HIS A 166 6.18 -27.46 -11.01
C HIS A 166 7.55 -28.17 -11.05
N PHE A 167 8.41 -27.86 -10.08
CA PHE A 167 9.73 -28.50 -9.93
C PHE A 167 9.69 -29.86 -9.23
N LYS A 168 8.50 -30.40 -8.89
CA LYS A 168 8.29 -31.71 -8.27
C LYS A 168 9.00 -31.88 -6.91
N VAL A 169 9.25 -30.79 -6.20
CA VAL A 169 9.89 -30.84 -4.86
C VAL A 169 8.88 -30.73 -3.73
N TYR A 170 7.66 -30.23 -3.96
CA TYR A 170 6.67 -29.90 -2.93
C TYR A 170 6.42 -31.06 -1.95
N GLU A 171 6.11 -32.26 -2.43
CA GLU A 171 5.79 -33.41 -1.58
C GLU A 171 6.94 -33.82 -0.65
N ARG A 172 8.18 -33.54 -1.04
CA ARG A 172 9.39 -33.87 -0.28
C ARG A 172 9.73 -32.82 0.77
N VAL A 173 9.19 -31.59 0.64
CA VAL A 173 9.55 -30.45 1.50
C VAL A 173 8.36 -29.85 2.26
N LYS A 174 7.13 -30.27 2.00
CA LYS A 174 5.93 -29.69 2.60
C LYS A 174 5.94 -29.66 4.12
N ASP A 175 6.54 -30.67 4.77
CA ASP A 175 6.63 -30.75 6.22
C ASP A 175 7.72 -29.83 6.82
N LYS A 176 8.55 -29.20 5.96
CA LYS A 176 9.53 -28.19 6.36
C LYS A 176 8.99 -26.76 6.21
N LEU A 177 7.76 -26.59 5.71
CA LEU A 177 7.21 -25.27 5.43
C LEU A 177 6.87 -24.51 6.71
N VAL A 178 7.35 -23.27 6.80
CA VAL A 178 6.99 -22.30 7.83
C VAL A 178 6.14 -21.21 7.16
N LEU A 179 4.90 -21.08 7.62
CA LEU A 179 3.92 -20.19 7.00
C LEU A 179 3.92 -18.82 7.67
N GLY A 180 4.32 -17.80 6.94
CA GLY A 180 4.14 -16.40 7.32
C GLY A 180 2.72 -15.93 7.00
N GLU A 181 2.18 -15.03 7.80
CA GLU A 181 0.87 -14.40 7.56
C GLU A 181 0.81 -13.72 6.19
N ASN A 182 1.93 -13.19 5.72
CA ASN A 182 2.10 -12.54 4.43
C ASN A 182 3.54 -12.73 3.93
N VAL A 183 3.85 -12.27 2.72
CA VAL A 183 5.16 -12.50 2.10
C VAL A 183 6.29 -11.71 2.77
N SER A 184 6.01 -10.56 3.38
CA SER A 184 7.03 -9.84 4.17
C SER A 184 7.41 -10.60 5.44
N GLN A 185 6.45 -11.23 6.12
CA GLN A 185 6.77 -12.06 7.30
C GLN A 185 7.56 -13.30 6.91
N ALA A 186 7.25 -13.92 5.76
CA ALA A 186 8.06 -15.04 5.25
C ALA A 186 9.52 -14.61 5.00
N ALA A 187 9.73 -13.41 4.44
CA ALA A 187 11.06 -12.84 4.27
C ALA A 187 11.77 -12.59 5.60
N GLN A 188 11.06 -12.04 6.59
CA GLN A 188 11.58 -11.80 7.94
C GLN A 188 12.02 -13.10 8.65
N PHE A 189 11.33 -14.22 8.43
CA PHE A 189 11.74 -15.51 9.00
C PHE A 189 13.12 -15.95 8.49
N VAL A 190 13.42 -15.68 7.23
CA VAL A 190 14.75 -16.00 6.69
C VAL A 190 15.79 -14.99 7.17
N GLU A 191 15.46 -13.68 7.15
CA GLU A 191 16.35 -12.60 7.58
C GLU A 191 16.79 -12.75 9.03
N SER A 192 15.87 -13.19 9.90
CA SER A 192 16.15 -13.45 11.32
C SER A 192 16.82 -14.79 11.60
N GLY A 193 17.02 -15.65 10.59
CA GLY A 193 17.51 -17.02 10.78
C GLY A 193 16.45 -18.00 11.35
N ALA A 194 15.20 -17.58 11.48
CA ALA A 194 14.11 -18.47 11.87
C ALA A 194 13.78 -19.51 10.78
N SER A 195 14.17 -19.26 9.54
CA SER A 195 14.12 -20.21 8.42
C SER A 195 15.42 -20.17 7.63
N ASP A 196 15.81 -21.28 7.00
CA ASP A 196 17.07 -21.43 6.29
C ASP A 196 17.02 -20.77 4.90
N VAL A 197 15.84 -20.82 4.28
CA VAL A 197 15.54 -20.30 2.94
C VAL A 197 14.07 -19.93 2.86
N GLY A 198 13.70 -19.05 1.94
CA GLY A 198 12.30 -18.73 1.69
C GLY A 198 12.00 -18.55 0.20
N ILE A 199 10.72 -18.74 -0.15
CA ILE A 199 10.19 -18.28 -1.43
C ILE A 199 9.43 -16.98 -1.14
N VAL A 200 10.00 -15.87 -1.60
CA VAL A 200 9.55 -14.52 -1.26
C VAL A 200 9.34 -13.66 -2.52
N ALA A 201 8.81 -12.46 -2.38
CA ALA A 201 8.68 -11.52 -3.49
C ALA A 201 10.04 -10.97 -3.92
N LEU A 202 10.27 -10.87 -5.23
CA LEU A 202 11.46 -10.21 -5.77
C LEU A 202 11.56 -8.76 -5.27
N SER A 203 10.43 -8.07 -5.14
CA SER A 203 10.37 -6.69 -4.65
C SER A 203 10.94 -6.50 -3.24
N LEU A 204 10.83 -7.52 -2.39
CA LEU A 204 11.45 -7.52 -1.07
C LEU A 204 12.95 -7.80 -1.20
N ALA A 205 13.33 -8.81 -1.99
CA ALA A 205 14.74 -9.19 -2.18
C ALA A 205 15.60 -8.06 -2.80
N LEU A 206 14.99 -7.17 -3.60
CA LEU A 206 15.66 -6.02 -4.21
C LEU A 206 15.72 -4.79 -3.28
N ALA A 207 14.96 -4.78 -2.18
CA ALA A 207 15.05 -3.69 -1.21
C ALA A 207 16.46 -3.55 -0.66
N PRO A 208 16.98 -2.33 -0.46
CA PRO A 208 18.39 -2.11 -0.09
C PRO A 208 18.86 -2.95 1.09
N THR A 209 18.08 -3.07 2.13
CA THR A 209 18.39 -3.85 3.33
C THR A 209 18.48 -5.34 3.03
N MET A 210 17.50 -5.91 2.33
CA MET A 210 17.46 -7.33 2.01
C MET A 210 18.49 -7.72 0.95
N LYS A 211 18.74 -6.83 -0.02
CA LYS A 211 19.78 -7.02 -1.03
C LYS A 211 21.18 -7.07 -0.42
N ALA A 212 21.42 -6.28 0.62
CA ALA A 212 22.70 -6.27 1.33
C ALA A 212 22.87 -7.49 2.25
N SER A 213 21.77 -8.03 2.81
CA SER A 213 21.78 -9.13 3.78
C SER A 213 21.55 -10.52 3.19
N GLY A 214 21.26 -10.62 1.89
CA GLY A 214 20.90 -11.91 1.29
C GLY A 214 21.32 -12.07 -0.16
N LYS A 215 21.06 -13.26 -0.67
CA LYS A 215 21.20 -13.63 -2.07
C LYS A 215 19.96 -14.36 -2.54
N TYR A 216 19.65 -14.28 -3.82
CA TYR A 216 18.46 -14.89 -4.37
C TYR A 216 18.70 -15.54 -5.73
N TRP A 217 17.82 -16.45 -6.09
CA TRP A 217 17.64 -16.98 -7.44
C TRP A 217 16.20 -16.72 -7.87
N GLU A 218 16.01 -16.10 -9.02
CA GLU A 218 14.70 -15.79 -9.56
C GLU A 218 14.03 -17.05 -10.11
N ILE A 219 12.82 -17.35 -9.60
CA ILE A 219 12.04 -18.51 -10.05
C ILE A 219 11.41 -18.17 -11.40
N PRO A 220 11.58 -19.02 -12.42
CA PRO A 220 11.02 -18.79 -13.74
C PRO A 220 9.51 -18.56 -13.73
N SER A 221 9.05 -17.61 -14.52
CA SER A 221 7.63 -17.19 -14.56
C SER A 221 6.65 -18.29 -14.96
N GLU A 222 7.13 -19.27 -15.75
CA GLU A 222 6.34 -20.44 -16.16
C GLU A 222 6.07 -21.44 -15.02
N ALA A 223 6.77 -21.31 -13.90
CA ALA A 223 6.60 -22.20 -12.74
C ALA A 223 5.32 -21.91 -11.92
N HIS A 224 4.63 -20.82 -12.19
CA HIS A 224 3.38 -20.44 -11.51
C HIS A 224 2.51 -19.54 -12.38
N SER A 225 1.23 -19.41 -12.04
CA SER A 225 0.37 -18.43 -12.70
C SER A 225 0.88 -17.02 -12.49
N PRO A 226 0.73 -16.11 -13.46
CA PRO A 226 1.15 -14.72 -13.32
C PRO A 226 0.54 -14.07 -12.07
N LEU A 227 1.37 -13.39 -11.29
CA LEU A 227 0.94 -12.61 -10.13
C LEU A 227 0.47 -11.23 -10.59
N GLU A 228 -0.63 -11.19 -11.35
CA GLU A 228 -1.25 -9.94 -11.77
C GLU A 228 -1.82 -9.20 -10.57
N GLN A 229 -1.37 -7.97 -10.37
CA GLN A 229 -1.72 -7.15 -9.22
C GLN A 229 -2.68 -6.05 -9.61
N GLY A 230 -3.67 -5.79 -8.77
CA GLY A 230 -4.72 -4.82 -9.05
C GLY A 230 -5.05 -3.93 -7.86
N ALA A 231 -5.49 -2.71 -8.17
CA ALA A 231 -5.95 -1.74 -7.18
C ALA A 231 -7.36 -1.28 -7.49
N VAL A 232 -8.11 -0.91 -6.44
CA VAL A 232 -9.42 -0.25 -6.54
C VAL A 232 -9.57 0.83 -5.48
N ILE A 233 -10.36 1.84 -5.80
CA ILE A 233 -10.90 2.80 -4.83
C ILE A 233 -12.16 2.20 -4.23
N LEU A 234 -12.24 2.15 -2.91
CA LEU A 234 -13.40 1.56 -2.25
C LEU A 234 -14.60 2.52 -2.28
N LYS A 235 -15.81 1.94 -2.39
CA LYS A 235 -17.04 2.73 -2.51
C LYS A 235 -17.25 3.67 -1.32
N ASN A 236 -16.90 3.20 -0.12
CA ASN A 236 -17.06 3.93 1.13
C ASN A 236 -15.80 4.75 1.52
N ALA A 237 -14.89 4.96 0.57
CA ALA A 237 -13.72 5.81 0.79
C ALA A 237 -14.13 7.18 1.32
N LYS A 238 -13.51 7.61 2.40
CA LYS A 238 -13.78 8.89 3.06
C LYS A 238 -13.23 10.05 2.24
N ASN A 239 -12.06 9.85 1.62
CA ASN A 239 -11.39 10.83 0.79
C ASN A 239 -11.15 10.29 -0.62
N LYS A 240 -12.23 10.26 -1.42
CA LYS A 240 -12.18 9.74 -2.80
C LYS A 240 -11.26 10.53 -3.71
N GLU A 241 -11.16 11.84 -3.47
CA GLU A 241 -10.31 12.70 -4.30
C GLU A 241 -8.83 12.41 -4.05
N ALA A 242 -8.39 12.33 -2.79
CA ALA A 242 -7.01 11.92 -2.47
C ALA A 242 -6.72 10.49 -2.93
N ALA A 243 -7.72 9.59 -2.86
CA ALA A 243 -7.59 8.22 -3.37
C ALA A 243 -7.34 8.20 -4.88
N LYS A 244 -8.07 9.01 -5.67
CA LYS A 244 -7.83 9.15 -7.11
C LYS A 244 -6.46 9.75 -7.39
N GLN A 245 -6.08 10.81 -6.68
CA GLN A 245 -4.77 11.45 -6.85
C GLN A 245 -3.63 10.48 -6.57
N PHE A 246 -3.72 9.66 -5.51
CA PHE A 246 -2.72 8.64 -5.23
C PHE A 246 -2.65 7.56 -6.31
N LEU A 247 -3.81 7.09 -6.78
CA LEU A 247 -3.85 6.10 -7.86
C LEU A 247 -3.24 6.67 -9.16
N GLU A 248 -3.53 7.92 -9.51
CA GLU A 248 -2.93 8.59 -10.66
C GLU A 248 -1.42 8.82 -10.48
N PHE A 249 -0.97 9.11 -9.25
CA PHE A 249 0.46 9.19 -8.95
C PHE A 249 1.17 7.86 -9.18
N VAL A 250 0.57 6.74 -8.75
CA VAL A 250 1.12 5.39 -9.00
C VAL A 250 1.18 5.06 -10.50
N LYS A 251 0.18 5.52 -11.28
CA LYS A 251 0.14 5.39 -12.75
C LYS A 251 1.16 6.29 -13.47
N GLY A 252 1.54 7.39 -12.86
CA GLY A 252 2.47 8.37 -13.42
C GLY A 252 3.89 7.81 -13.58
N SER A 253 4.69 8.50 -14.39
CA SER A 253 6.07 8.08 -14.73
C SER A 253 6.94 7.80 -13.50
N GLU A 254 6.85 8.65 -12.47
CA GLU A 254 7.63 8.51 -11.25
C GLU A 254 7.16 7.31 -10.41
N GLY A 255 5.85 7.14 -10.23
CA GLY A 255 5.30 5.97 -9.55
C GLY A 255 5.71 4.68 -10.24
N GLN A 256 5.64 4.65 -11.56
CA GLN A 256 6.09 3.53 -12.36
C GLN A 256 7.60 3.27 -12.25
N GLU A 257 8.42 4.33 -12.20
CA GLU A 257 9.87 4.19 -12.02
C GLU A 257 10.21 3.58 -10.67
N ILE A 258 9.56 4.04 -9.60
CA ILE A 258 9.70 3.44 -8.28
C ILE A 258 9.35 1.95 -8.34
N MET A 259 8.20 1.60 -8.91
CA MET A 259 7.77 0.20 -9.04
C MET A 259 8.78 -0.66 -9.81
N ARG A 260 9.33 -0.16 -10.93
CA ARG A 260 10.36 -0.88 -11.72
C ARG A 260 11.64 -1.14 -10.91
N ARG A 261 12.10 -0.16 -10.12
CA ARG A 261 13.30 -0.33 -9.27
C ARG A 261 13.16 -1.46 -8.27
N TYR A 262 11.95 -1.69 -7.78
CA TYR A 262 11.63 -2.84 -6.92
C TYR A 262 11.28 -4.11 -7.70
N GLY A 263 11.56 -4.16 -9.01
CA GLY A 263 11.45 -5.39 -9.81
C GLY A 263 10.03 -5.77 -10.23
N PHE A 264 9.06 -4.87 -10.13
CA PHE A 264 7.74 -5.11 -10.69
C PHE A 264 7.76 -4.95 -12.22
N THR A 265 7.11 -5.88 -12.93
CA THR A 265 6.78 -5.71 -14.34
C THR A 265 5.50 -4.90 -14.44
N LEU A 266 5.53 -3.83 -15.22
CA LEU A 266 4.38 -2.96 -15.39
C LEU A 266 3.50 -3.45 -16.54
N PRO A 267 2.17 -3.22 -16.49
CA PRO A 267 1.32 -3.44 -17.64
C PRO A 267 1.75 -2.50 -18.78
N GLY A 268 1.77 -3.02 -20.00
CA GLY A 268 2.03 -2.25 -21.21
C GLY A 268 0.87 -1.30 -21.52
#